data_d3ce23d9305f8bc8cf46d3ba2218f685
#
_entry.id   d3ce23d9305f8bc8cf46d3ba2218f685
#
_cell.length_a   1.000
_cell.length_b   1.000
_cell.length_c   1.000
_cell.angle_alpha   90.00
_cell.angle_beta   90.00
_cell.angle_gamma   90.00
#
_symmetry.space_group_name_H-M   'P 1'
#
loop_
_entity.id
_entity.type
_entity.pdbx_description
1 polymer ?
#
loop_
_entity_poly.entity_id
_entity_poly.type
_entity_poly.pdbx_seq_one_letter_code
_entity_poly.pdbx_strand_id
1 'polypeptide(L)'
;QGNTYSPLQFEKDETIYKNFLEVAKILNDYVDIFYLDVLSSIKEIKLALEATKKFKKQVLVGVHLRFDAKLPSGESLNELILLTKNYNCCGIVSACVSPEIVELSLPILNLQKLPFGYKMNLFKNLPTSNKNSFNKEGFEGNRNYEDPIELLGTRNNEYIGEKYKNFVLSTLN
;
A
#
# COMPACT_ATOMS: atom_id res chain seq x y z
N GLN A 1 5.50 -11.90 6.13
CA GLN A 1 5.05 -10.51 6.09
C GLN A 1 4.75 -10.08 7.50
N GLY A 2 5.41 -9.02 7.96
CA GLY A 2 5.01 -8.32 9.15
C GLY A 2 3.64 -7.64 8.94
N ASN A 3 3.09 -7.09 9.99
CA ASN A 3 1.87 -6.33 9.90
C ASN A 3 2.07 -5.11 8.97
N THR A 4 1.38 -5.05 7.86
CA THR A 4 1.44 -3.98 6.84
C THR A 4 1.31 -2.58 7.43
N TYR A 5 0.57 -2.43 8.52
CA TYR A 5 0.33 -1.14 9.17
C TYR A 5 1.31 -0.83 10.29
N SER A 6 2.18 -1.78 10.63
CA SER A 6 3.17 -1.63 11.71
C SER A 6 4.54 -2.10 11.27
N PRO A 7 5.34 -1.23 10.67
CA PRO A 7 6.66 -1.55 10.15
C PRO A 7 7.69 -1.88 11.23
N LEU A 8 7.37 -1.75 12.50
CA LEU A 8 8.30 -2.01 13.61
C LEU A 8 8.52 -3.51 13.92
N GLN A 9 7.75 -4.41 13.29
CA GLN A 9 7.85 -5.87 13.49
C GLN A 9 8.42 -6.56 12.26
N PHE A 10 9.56 -6.08 11.76
CA PHE A 10 10.17 -6.67 10.59
C PHE A 10 10.85 -8.01 10.89
N GLU A 11 10.57 -8.96 10.03
CA GLU A 11 11.40 -10.11 9.77
C GLU A 11 12.83 -9.69 9.36
N LYS A 12 13.78 -10.63 9.43
CA LYS A 12 15.13 -10.40 8.89
C LYS A 12 15.05 -10.11 7.37
N ASP A 13 15.94 -9.27 6.89
CA ASP A 13 15.99 -8.87 5.47
C ASP A 13 16.05 -10.08 4.53
N GLU A 14 16.85 -11.07 4.89
CA GLU A 14 16.97 -12.32 4.13
C GLU A 14 15.64 -13.07 4.02
N THR A 15 14.86 -13.11 5.09
CA THR A 15 13.54 -13.76 5.12
C THR A 15 12.57 -13.01 4.22
N ILE A 16 12.52 -11.68 4.32
CA ILE A 16 11.66 -10.84 3.48
C ILE A 16 12.00 -11.04 2.01
N TYR A 17 13.27 -10.89 1.65
CA TYR A 17 13.75 -11.10 0.29
C TYR A 17 13.40 -12.49 -0.24
N LYS A 18 13.67 -13.54 0.55
CA LYS A 18 13.39 -14.92 0.17
C LYS A 18 11.91 -15.17 -0.08
N ASN A 19 11.04 -14.64 0.76
CA ASN A 19 9.59 -14.82 0.61
C ASN A 19 9.08 -14.17 -0.69
N PHE A 20 9.50 -12.93 -1.00
CA PHE A 20 9.16 -12.29 -2.27
C PHE A 20 9.72 -13.06 -3.46
N LEU A 21 10.95 -13.55 -3.35
CA LEU A 21 11.59 -14.33 -4.40
C LEU A 21 10.86 -15.64 -4.71
N GLU A 22 10.44 -16.37 -3.67
CA GLU A 22 9.73 -17.64 -3.83
C GLU A 22 8.36 -17.42 -4.50
N VAL A 23 7.59 -16.43 -4.06
CA VAL A 23 6.32 -16.09 -4.68
C VAL A 23 6.52 -15.65 -6.14
N ALA A 24 7.51 -14.80 -6.40
CA ALA A 24 7.80 -14.35 -7.75
C ALA A 24 8.22 -15.49 -8.69
N LYS A 25 8.98 -16.47 -8.20
CA LYS A 25 9.32 -17.69 -8.96
C LYS A 25 8.09 -18.48 -9.39
N ILE A 26 7.15 -18.66 -8.46
CA ILE A 26 5.92 -19.43 -8.72
C ILE A 26 5.06 -18.71 -9.75
N LEU A 27 4.93 -17.38 -9.62
CA LEU A 27 4.05 -16.58 -10.47
C LEU A 27 4.64 -16.22 -11.84
N ASN A 28 5.97 -16.30 -11.98
CA ASN A 28 6.67 -15.77 -13.16
C ASN A 28 6.09 -16.22 -14.50
N ASP A 29 5.72 -17.49 -14.64
CA ASP A 29 5.26 -18.04 -15.91
C ASP A 29 3.76 -17.78 -16.18
N TYR A 30 3.05 -17.19 -15.20
CA TYR A 30 1.60 -17.00 -15.24
C TYR A 30 1.17 -15.54 -15.26
N VAL A 31 2.08 -14.58 -15.11
CA VAL A 31 1.77 -13.15 -15.02
C VAL A 31 2.59 -12.33 -15.99
N ASP A 32 2.04 -11.23 -16.48
CA ASP A 32 2.76 -10.27 -17.35
C ASP A 32 3.53 -9.23 -16.53
N ILE A 33 2.99 -8.84 -15.37
CA ILE A 33 3.60 -7.89 -14.44
C ILE A 33 3.51 -8.43 -13.01
N PHE A 34 4.39 -7.98 -12.13
CA PHE A 34 4.26 -8.20 -10.69
C PHE A 34 3.58 -7.01 -10.03
N TYR A 35 2.58 -7.25 -9.20
CA TYR A 35 2.02 -6.26 -8.31
C TYR A 35 2.47 -6.53 -6.86
N LEU A 36 3.31 -5.65 -6.33
CA LEU A 36 3.75 -5.68 -4.94
C LEU A 36 2.73 -4.91 -4.10
N ASP A 37 1.81 -5.61 -3.45
CA ASP A 37 0.63 -5.01 -2.83
C ASP A 37 0.85 -4.60 -1.38
N VAL A 38 0.43 -3.39 -1.04
CA VAL A 38 0.29 -2.84 0.33
C VAL A 38 1.60 -2.91 1.13
N LEU A 39 2.71 -2.44 0.56
CA LEU A 39 3.99 -2.36 1.25
C LEU A 39 4.06 -1.15 2.20
N SER A 40 4.86 -1.23 3.25
CA SER A 40 4.82 -0.29 4.37
C SER A 40 6.12 0.48 4.62
N SER A 41 7.22 0.14 3.97
CA SER A 41 8.52 0.80 4.16
C SER A 41 9.39 0.76 2.91
N ILE A 42 10.28 1.72 2.77
CA ILE A 42 11.29 1.75 1.70
C ILE A 42 12.17 0.50 1.74
N LYS A 43 12.50 0.02 2.93
CA LYS A 43 13.29 -1.19 3.12
C LYS A 43 12.59 -2.42 2.52
N GLU A 44 11.33 -2.64 2.87
CA GLU A 44 10.54 -3.76 2.36
C GLU A 44 10.38 -3.68 0.84
N ILE A 45 10.04 -2.49 0.33
CA ILE A 45 9.90 -2.25 -1.11
C ILE A 45 11.19 -2.56 -1.85
N LYS A 46 12.33 -2.11 -1.35
CA LYS A 46 13.63 -2.39 -1.96
C LYS A 46 13.91 -3.89 -2.03
N LEU A 47 13.68 -4.62 -0.95
CA LEU A 47 13.88 -6.07 -0.91
C LEU A 47 12.96 -6.82 -1.88
N ALA A 48 11.70 -6.40 -1.99
CA ALA A 48 10.75 -6.94 -2.93
C ALA A 48 11.13 -6.67 -4.38
N LEU A 49 11.59 -5.44 -4.69
CA LEU A 49 12.07 -5.05 -6.02
C LEU A 49 13.34 -5.82 -6.41
N GLU A 50 14.30 -5.98 -5.51
CA GLU A 50 15.49 -6.81 -5.76
C GLU A 50 15.12 -8.29 -5.99
N ALA A 51 14.16 -8.81 -5.25
CA ALA A 51 13.71 -10.20 -5.42
C ALA A 51 13.04 -10.44 -6.79
N THR A 52 12.34 -9.45 -7.33
CA THR A 52 11.63 -9.56 -8.62
C THR A 52 12.51 -9.21 -9.82
N LYS A 53 13.60 -8.47 -9.63
CA LYS A 53 14.47 -7.92 -10.69
C LYS A 53 14.96 -8.94 -11.71
N LYS A 54 15.33 -10.15 -11.26
CA LYS A 54 15.87 -11.19 -12.15
C LYS A 54 14.88 -11.73 -13.18
N PHE A 55 13.59 -11.55 -12.95
CA PHE A 55 12.53 -12.00 -13.87
C PHE A 55 12.30 -11.04 -15.02
N LYS A 56 12.90 -9.84 -14.99
CA LYS A 56 12.83 -8.82 -16.05
C LYS A 56 11.42 -8.35 -16.41
N LYS A 57 10.42 -8.64 -15.58
CA LYS A 57 9.05 -8.16 -15.74
C LYS A 57 8.90 -6.76 -15.15
N GLN A 58 7.90 -6.03 -15.61
CA GLN A 58 7.51 -4.77 -15.01
C GLN A 58 6.92 -5.00 -13.62
N VAL A 59 7.11 -4.03 -12.74
CA VAL A 59 6.62 -4.10 -11.36
C VAL A 59 5.74 -2.90 -11.06
N LEU A 60 4.53 -3.16 -10.60
CA LEU A 60 3.64 -2.17 -10.02
C LEU A 60 3.83 -2.18 -8.50
N VAL A 61 4.09 -1.02 -7.91
CA VAL A 61 4.39 -0.90 -6.47
C VAL A 61 3.20 -0.30 -5.74
N GLY A 62 2.52 -1.10 -4.93
CA GLY A 62 1.44 -0.68 -4.05
C GLY A 62 1.93 -0.39 -2.64
N VAL A 63 1.64 0.79 -2.11
CA VAL A 63 2.07 1.23 -0.79
C VAL A 63 0.91 1.67 0.07
N HIS A 64 0.95 1.31 1.34
CA HIS A 64 0.08 1.92 2.32
C HIS A 64 0.61 3.30 2.72
N LEU A 65 -0.29 4.23 2.99
CA LEU A 65 0.05 5.59 3.40
C LEU A 65 -0.70 5.96 4.67
N ARG A 66 -0.03 6.72 5.52
CA ARG A 66 -0.59 7.36 6.71
C ARG A 66 -1.34 8.62 6.36
N PHE A 67 -2.00 9.25 7.33
CA PHE A 67 -2.73 10.51 7.19
C PHE A 67 -1.85 11.72 6.81
N ASP A 68 -0.53 11.58 6.88
CA ASP A 68 0.44 12.59 6.44
C ASP A 68 1.04 12.28 5.05
N ALA A 69 0.42 11.38 4.30
CA ALA A 69 0.86 10.87 3.00
C ALA A 69 2.28 10.27 3.00
N LYS A 70 2.75 9.79 4.15
CA LYS A 70 4.00 9.04 4.29
C LYS A 70 3.75 7.55 4.42
N LEU A 71 4.76 6.75 4.14
CA LEU A 71 4.73 5.33 4.44
C LEU A 71 4.55 5.07 5.95
N PRO A 72 4.00 3.94 6.38
CA PRO A 72 3.87 3.60 7.79
C PRO A 72 5.19 3.70 8.58
N SER A 73 6.32 3.40 7.96
CA SER A 73 7.67 3.54 8.55
C SER A 73 8.19 4.97 8.61
N GLY A 74 7.50 5.94 7.97
CA GLY A 74 7.80 7.37 8.07
C GLY A 74 8.46 7.99 6.85
N GLU A 75 8.91 7.21 5.87
CA GLU A 75 9.52 7.74 4.65
C GLU A 75 8.48 8.41 3.75
N SER A 76 8.93 9.36 2.97
CA SER A 76 8.09 10.15 2.07
C SER A 76 7.81 9.44 0.74
N LEU A 77 6.75 9.84 0.05
CA LEU A 77 6.49 9.43 -1.32
C LEU A 77 7.62 9.84 -2.29
N ASN A 78 8.32 10.95 -2.03
CA ASN A 78 9.46 11.36 -2.85
C ASN A 78 10.62 10.35 -2.75
N GLU A 79 10.89 9.82 -1.57
CA GLU A 79 11.90 8.76 -1.38
C GLU A 79 11.50 7.47 -2.13
N LEU A 80 10.21 7.10 -2.10
CA LEU A 80 9.68 6.00 -2.89
C LEU A 80 9.89 6.22 -4.39
N ILE A 81 9.51 7.40 -4.89
CA ILE A 81 9.67 7.77 -6.30
C ILE A 81 11.13 7.70 -6.74
N LEU A 82 12.05 8.15 -5.90
CA LEU A 82 13.49 8.05 -6.17
C LEU A 82 13.97 6.59 -6.21
N LEU A 83 13.48 5.76 -5.29
CA LEU A 83 13.80 4.33 -5.29
C LEU A 83 13.35 3.65 -6.58
N THR A 84 12.11 3.88 -7.02
CA THR A 84 11.53 3.22 -8.19
C THR A 84 12.29 3.48 -9.49
N LYS A 85 13.01 4.62 -9.60
CA LYS A 85 13.83 4.95 -10.78
C LYS A 85 14.96 3.96 -11.06
N ASN A 86 15.37 3.17 -10.07
CA ASN A 86 16.45 2.19 -10.18
C ASN A 86 15.96 0.79 -10.60
N TYR A 87 14.64 0.65 -10.84
CA TYR A 87 14.00 -0.64 -11.12
C TYR A 87 13.04 -0.52 -12.30
N ASN A 88 12.62 -1.66 -12.85
CA ASN A 88 11.64 -1.71 -13.94
C ASN A 88 10.20 -1.50 -13.42
N CYS A 89 9.97 -0.37 -12.75
CA CYS A 89 8.66 -0.03 -12.22
C CYS A 89 7.78 0.60 -13.30
N CYS A 90 6.54 0.12 -13.43
CA CYS A 90 5.54 0.66 -14.36
C CYS A 90 4.52 1.59 -13.69
N GLY A 91 4.50 1.69 -12.36
CA GLY A 91 3.59 2.58 -11.65
C GLY A 91 3.68 2.45 -10.13
N ILE A 92 3.02 3.39 -9.46
CA ILE A 92 2.83 3.41 -8.00
C ILE A 92 1.34 3.41 -7.70
N VAL A 93 0.92 2.63 -6.70
CA VAL A 93 -0.48 2.57 -6.25
C VAL A 93 -0.55 2.93 -4.77
N SER A 94 -1.36 3.93 -4.43
CA SER A 94 -1.78 4.17 -3.04
C SER A 94 -2.77 3.06 -2.66
N ALA A 95 -2.31 2.07 -1.91
CA ALA A 95 -3.03 0.83 -1.70
C ALA A 95 -3.60 0.72 -0.27
N CYS A 96 -4.86 0.31 -0.19
CA CYS A 96 -5.60 0.13 1.06
C CYS A 96 -5.66 1.42 1.92
N VAL A 97 -5.85 2.56 1.27
CA VAL A 97 -5.92 3.89 1.85
C VAL A 97 -7.32 4.49 1.72
N SER A 98 -7.65 5.46 2.55
CA SER A 98 -8.92 6.18 2.44
C SER A 98 -8.86 7.23 1.30
N PRO A 99 -10.02 7.69 0.77
CA PRO A 99 -10.06 8.75 -0.23
C PRO A 99 -9.30 10.01 0.16
N GLU A 100 -9.36 10.42 1.42
CA GLU A 100 -8.66 11.61 1.93
C GLU A 100 -7.13 11.45 1.83
N ILE A 101 -6.61 10.25 2.06
CA ILE A 101 -5.17 9.97 1.90
C ILE A 101 -4.80 9.99 0.41
N VAL A 102 -5.68 9.49 -0.48
CA VAL A 102 -5.47 9.62 -1.92
C VAL A 102 -5.34 11.09 -2.28
N GLU A 103 -6.29 11.95 -1.90
CA GLU A 103 -6.27 13.39 -2.18
C GLU A 103 -4.98 14.06 -1.69
N LEU A 104 -4.52 13.72 -0.49
CA LEU A 104 -3.27 14.24 0.07
C LEU A 104 -2.02 13.77 -0.70
N SER A 105 -2.06 12.61 -1.33
CA SER A 105 -0.94 12.05 -2.09
C SER A 105 -0.87 12.56 -3.54
N LEU A 106 -2.00 12.98 -4.13
CA LEU A 106 -2.09 13.42 -5.53
C LEU A 106 -1.11 14.53 -5.90
N PRO A 107 -0.91 15.61 -5.13
CA PRO A 107 0.03 16.67 -5.49
C PRO A 107 1.45 16.17 -5.70
N ILE A 108 1.88 15.15 -4.94
CA ILE A 108 3.20 14.55 -5.07
C ILE A 108 3.26 13.59 -6.27
N LEU A 109 2.22 12.77 -6.43
CA LEU A 109 2.15 11.77 -7.48
C LEU A 109 1.98 12.39 -8.87
N ASN A 110 1.27 13.51 -8.98
CA ASN A 110 1.08 14.25 -10.24
C ASN A 110 2.37 14.91 -10.75
N LEU A 111 3.33 15.20 -9.89
CA LEU A 111 4.61 15.82 -10.31
C LEU A 111 5.59 14.83 -10.94
N GLN A 112 5.34 13.54 -10.86
CA GLN A 112 6.20 12.50 -11.42
C GLN A 112 5.69 12.01 -12.78
N LYS A 113 6.62 11.39 -13.55
CA LYS A 113 6.29 10.83 -14.88
C LYS A 113 5.78 9.39 -14.83
N LEU A 114 6.01 8.68 -13.72
CA LEU A 114 5.59 7.29 -13.59
C LEU A 114 4.07 7.24 -13.37
N PRO A 115 3.32 6.40 -14.09
CA PRO A 115 1.89 6.23 -13.85
C PRO A 115 1.57 5.96 -12.39
N PHE A 116 0.48 6.48 -11.91
CA PHE A 116 0.01 6.18 -10.57
C PHE A 116 -1.47 5.82 -10.56
N GLY A 117 -1.88 5.15 -9.48
CA GLY A 117 -3.25 4.77 -9.24
C GLY A 117 -3.54 4.60 -7.76
N TYR A 118 -4.73 4.17 -7.47
CA TYR A 118 -5.12 3.88 -6.09
C TYR A 118 -6.07 2.69 -6.00
N LYS A 119 -5.93 1.96 -4.91
CA LYS A 119 -6.82 0.90 -4.46
C LYS A 119 -7.40 1.32 -3.11
N MET A 120 -8.52 2.04 -3.16
CA MET A 120 -9.11 2.67 -1.98
C MET A 120 -9.78 1.65 -1.06
N ASN A 121 -9.68 1.95 0.24
CA ASN A 121 -10.49 1.38 1.28
C ASN A 121 -11.54 2.43 1.70
N LEU A 122 -12.78 2.01 1.83
CA LEU A 122 -13.88 2.92 2.16
C LEU A 122 -14.04 3.17 3.67
N PHE A 123 -13.17 2.65 4.50
CA PHE A 123 -13.16 2.98 5.91
C PHE A 123 -12.67 4.41 6.13
N LYS A 124 -13.26 5.07 7.11
CA LYS A 124 -12.89 6.43 7.48
C LYS A 124 -11.54 6.51 8.18
N ASN A 125 -11.28 5.53 9.06
CA ASN A 125 -10.06 5.41 9.82
C ASN A 125 -9.39 4.08 9.47
N LEU A 126 -8.14 4.12 9.05
CA LEU A 126 -7.36 2.91 8.80
C LEU A 126 -6.39 2.67 9.96
N PRO A 127 -6.15 1.41 10.33
CA PRO A 127 -5.18 1.10 11.36
C PRO A 127 -3.79 1.53 10.91
N THR A 128 -3.13 2.35 11.72
CA THR A 128 -1.77 2.84 11.49
C THR A 128 -0.79 2.37 12.55
N SER A 129 -1.26 1.54 13.49
CA SER A 129 -0.46 1.02 14.60
C SER A 129 -0.81 -0.44 14.90
N ASN A 130 0.03 -1.11 15.67
CA ASN A 130 -0.19 -2.48 16.11
C ASN A 130 -1.53 -2.70 16.84
N LYS A 131 -2.05 -1.65 17.47
CA LYS A 131 -3.30 -1.73 18.23
C LYS A 131 -4.53 -1.77 17.33
N ASN A 132 -4.41 -1.30 16.10
CA ASN A 132 -5.51 -1.16 15.16
C ASN A 132 -5.21 -1.88 13.83
N SER A 133 -4.52 -2.98 13.86
CA SER A 133 -4.27 -3.78 12.66
C SER A 133 -5.48 -4.65 12.32
N PHE A 134 -5.64 -4.98 11.05
CA PHE A 134 -6.65 -5.94 10.59
C PHE A 134 -6.31 -7.40 10.95
N ASN A 135 -5.22 -7.65 11.62
CA ASN A 135 -4.94 -8.96 12.15
C ASN A 135 -5.77 -9.23 13.42
N LYS A 136 -5.89 -10.49 13.75
CA LYS A 136 -6.65 -10.97 14.90
C LYS A 136 -6.26 -10.29 16.22
N GLU A 137 -4.96 -10.04 16.43
CA GLU A 137 -4.44 -9.38 17.62
C GLU A 137 -4.91 -7.92 17.73
N GLY A 138 -4.98 -7.20 16.60
CA GLY A 138 -5.49 -5.83 16.58
C GLY A 138 -6.95 -5.74 17.00
N PHE A 139 -7.77 -6.65 16.52
CA PHE A 139 -9.18 -6.71 16.91
C PHE A 139 -9.37 -7.26 18.33
N GLU A 140 -8.59 -8.23 18.75
CA GLU A 140 -8.64 -8.75 20.10
C GLU A 140 -8.24 -7.72 21.17
N GLY A 141 -7.32 -6.82 20.83
CA GLY A 141 -6.93 -5.70 21.71
C GLY A 141 -8.03 -4.65 21.93
N ASN A 142 -9.04 -4.63 21.07
CA ASN A 142 -10.17 -3.69 21.11
C ASN A 142 -11.50 -4.40 21.41
N ARG A 143 -11.51 -5.29 22.36
CA ARG A 143 -12.68 -6.12 22.74
C ARG A 143 -13.95 -5.37 23.12
N ASN A 144 -13.89 -4.06 23.26
CA ASN A 144 -15.05 -3.23 23.58
C ASN A 144 -15.87 -2.86 22.32
N TYR A 145 -15.43 -3.25 21.13
CA TYR A 145 -16.15 -3.02 19.89
C TYR A 145 -16.84 -4.31 19.45
N GLU A 146 -18.14 -4.24 19.36
CA GLU A 146 -18.96 -5.37 18.87
C GLU A 146 -18.78 -5.55 17.36
N ASP A 147 -18.49 -4.46 16.63
CA ASP A 147 -18.28 -4.46 15.19
C ASP A 147 -16.91 -3.82 14.81
N PRO A 148 -16.01 -4.56 14.15
CA PRO A 148 -14.76 -4.00 13.65
C PRO A 148 -14.95 -2.82 12.68
N ILE A 149 -16.06 -2.77 11.96
CA ILE A 149 -16.41 -1.66 11.06
C ILE A 149 -16.66 -0.38 11.86
N GLU A 150 -17.28 -0.48 13.01
CA GLU A 150 -17.52 0.66 13.90
C GLU A 150 -16.19 1.25 14.38
N LEU A 151 -15.23 0.41 14.77
CA LEU A 151 -13.88 0.84 15.15
C LEU A 151 -13.17 1.61 14.03
N LEU A 152 -13.27 1.12 12.78
CA LEU A 152 -12.63 1.72 11.62
C LEU A 152 -13.39 2.93 11.07
N GLY A 153 -14.62 3.12 11.52
CA GLY A 153 -15.53 4.15 11.03
C GLY A 153 -16.16 3.78 9.68
N THR A 154 -17.43 4.07 9.55
CA THR A 154 -18.18 3.90 8.30
C THR A 154 -18.38 5.24 7.61
N ARG A 155 -18.63 5.21 6.31
CA ARG A 155 -18.91 6.39 5.51
C ARG A 155 -20.39 6.53 5.16
N ASN A 156 -21.26 5.74 5.77
CA ASN A 156 -22.71 5.80 5.51
C ASN A 156 -23.04 5.89 4.01
N ASN A 157 -22.40 5.06 3.19
CA ASN A 157 -22.57 5.03 1.73
C ASN A 157 -22.03 6.28 0.98
N GLU A 158 -21.13 7.06 1.57
CA GLU A 158 -20.57 8.26 0.91
C GLU A 158 -19.88 7.98 -0.43
N TYR A 159 -19.25 6.82 -0.57
CA TYR A 159 -18.48 6.45 -1.76
C TYR A 159 -19.04 5.23 -2.49
N ILE A 160 -20.35 4.97 -2.42
CA ILE A 160 -21.00 3.89 -3.15
C ILE A 160 -21.49 4.40 -4.51
N GLY A 161 -21.27 3.59 -5.55
CA GLY A 161 -21.79 3.85 -6.87
C GLY A 161 -21.31 5.18 -7.48
N GLU A 162 -22.21 6.11 -7.72
CA GLU A 162 -21.91 7.35 -8.45
C GLU A 162 -20.95 8.28 -7.71
N LYS A 163 -20.99 8.35 -6.40
CA LYS A 163 -20.04 9.14 -5.61
C LYS A 163 -18.62 8.63 -5.76
N TYR A 164 -18.41 7.31 -5.75
CA TYR A 164 -17.11 6.70 -6.01
C TYR A 164 -16.63 7.03 -7.43
N LYS A 165 -17.48 6.86 -8.44
CA LYS A 165 -17.18 7.25 -9.82
C LYS A 165 -16.76 8.71 -9.94
N ASN A 166 -17.53 9.62 -9.32
CA ASN A 166 -17.21 11.06 -9.37
C ASN A 166 -15.90 11.39 -8.67
N PHE A 167 -15.59 10.73 -7.55
CA PHE A 167 -14.28 10.84 -6.92
C PHE A 167 -13.15 10.42 -7.87
N VAL A 168 -13.29 9.24 -8.51
CA VAL A 168 -12.29 8.76 -9.49
C VAL A 168 -12.11 9.77 -10.62
N LEU A 169 -13.19 10.25 -11.22
CA LEU A 169 -13.12 11.21 -12.31
C LEU A 169 -12.48 12.54 -11.90
N SER A 170 -12.69 13.02 -10.68
CA SER A 170 -12.07 14.27 -10.19
C SER A 170 -10.56 14.15 -9.98
N THR A 171 -10.03 12.95 -9.86
CA THR A 171 -8.59 12.70 -9.67
C THR A 171 -7.82 12.48 -10.97
N LEU A 172 -8.52 12.39 -12.13
CA LEU A 172 -7.92 12.17 -13.45
C LEU A 172 -7.58 13.47 -14.20
N ASN A 173 -7.97 14.62 -13.66
CA ASN A 173 -7.71 15.96 -14.20
C ASN A 173 -6.54 16.60 -13.44
#